data_b57f552b8b4ecb2b6925b03f6cf85a99
#
_entry.id   b57f552b8b4ecb2b6925b03f6cf85a99
#
_cell.length_a   1.000
_cell.length_b   1.000
_cell.length_c   1.000
_cell.angle_alpha   90.00
_cell.angle_beta   90.00
_cell.angle_gamma   90.00
#
_symmetry.space_group_name_H-M   'P 1'
#
loop_
_entity.id
_entity.type
_entity.pdbx_description
1 polymer ?
#
loop_
_entity_poly.entity_id
_entity_poly.type
_entity_poly.pdbx_seq_one_letter_code
_entity_poly.pdbx_strand_id
1 'polypeptide(L)'
;MKIYKNHCINNVVIIDGIARSGKFFLGKLISGINNLEYFISNSELERILINYKFGLLTQHNTEALFVIAINELIYNRSIGRNVNMKCGDGSSVMNSFESDLYINRQNSADSGDHVIKQLNSKNRSSVFILHQSLGVIDVINESIPSVKMINIQRDPLDLAYSWMKRGWGFRCEGDPL
;
A
#
# COMPACT_ATOMS: atom_id res chain seq x y z
N MET A 1 -23.92 -12.64 -6.97
CA MET A 1 -23.67 -11.26 -7.40
C MET A 1 -22.28 -11.22 -8.04
N LYS A 2 -22.15 -10.91 -9.34
CA LYS A 2 -20.82 -10.78 -9.94
C LYS A 2 -20.20 -9.49 -9.42
N ILE A 3 -19.17 -9.61 -8.59
CA ILE A 3 -18.36 -8.44 -8.21
C ILE A 3 -17.60 -8.04 -9.46
N TYR A 4 -17.81 -6.81 -9.92
CA TYR A 4 -17.06 -6.26 -11.03
C TYR A 4 -15.59 -6.12 -10.59
N LYS A 5 -14.73 -7.02 -11.07
CA LYS A 5 -13.27 -6.95 -10.90
C LYS A 5 -12.67 -5.87 -11.84
N ASN A 6 -13.33 -4.75 -12.00
CA ASN A 6 -12.79 -3.65 -12.80
C ASN A 6 -11.79 -2.88 -11.95
N HIS A 7 -10.52 -3.21 -12.10
CA HIS A 7 -9.44 -2.46 -11.49
C HIS A 7 -9.22 -1.14 -12.24
N CYS A 8 -9.10 -0.06 -11.50
CA CYS A 8 -8.72 1.24 -12.08
C CYS A 8 -7.34 1.18 -12.73
N ILE A 9 -6.45 0.33 -12.19
CA ILE A 9 -5.10 0.11 -12.70
C ILE A 9 -4.78 -1.39 -12.65
N ASN A 10 -4.28 -1.90 -13.76
CA ASN A 10 -3.95 -3.32 -13.90
C ASN A 10 -2.64 -3.73 -13.21
N ASN A 11 -1.82 -2.78 -12.80
CA ASN A 11 -0.48 -3.04 -12.25
C ASN A 11 -0.38 -2.58 -10.80
N VAL A 12 -0.34 -3.55 -9.89
CA VAL A 12 -0.16 -3.32 -8.45
C VAL A 12 1.09 -4.03 -7.97
N VAL A 13 1.92 -3.33 -7.23
CA VAL A 13 3.09 -3.88 -6.54
C VAL A 13 2.85 -3.76 -5.04
N ILE A 14 3.01 -4.84 -4.30
CA ILE A 14 2.94 -4.87 -2.85
C ILE A 14 4.32 -5.19 -2.29
N ILE A 15 4.82 -4.32 -1.41
CA ILE A 15 6.02 -4.56 -0.63
C ILE A 15 5.56 -4.99 0.77
N ASP A 16 5.84 -6.23 1.11
CA ASP A 16 5.48 -6.82 2.40
C ASP A 16 6.70 -7.12 3.25
N GLY A 17 6.48 -7.36 4.50
CA GLY A 17 7.48 -7.76 5.48
C GLY A 17 7.12 -7.28 6.88
N ILE A 18 7.84 -7.77 7.87
CA ILE A 18 7.63 -7.36 9.26
C ILE A 18 8.01 -5.88 9.48
N ALA A 19 7.46 -5.26 10.53
CA ALA A 19 7.86 -3.91 10.91
C ALA A 19 9.38 -3.80 11.10
N ARG A 20 10.01 -2.72 10.62
CA ARG A 20 11.46 -2.48 10.66
C ARG A 20 12.31 -3.33 9.70
N SER A 21 11.71 -4.07 8.78
CA SER A 21 12.45 -4.83 7.75
C SER A 21 13.13 -3.96 6.69
N GLY A 22 12.77 -2.69 6.57
CA GLY A 22 13.32 -1.78 5.52
C GLY A 22 12.35 -1.47 4.38
N LYS A 23 11.08 -1.86 4.49
CA LYS A 23 10.06 -1.66 3.45
C LYS A 23 9.93 -0.22 2.96
N PHE A 24 9.89 0.74 3.87
CA PHE A 24 9.81 2.17 3.54
C PHE A 24 11.03 2.65 2.76
N PHE A 25 12.22 2.14 3.11
CA PHE A 25 13.44 2.45 2.38
C PHE A 25 13.40 1.88 0.96
N LEU A 26 13.01 0.61 0.81
CA LEU A 26 12.85 0.00 -0.51
C LEU A 26 11.75 0.72 -1.32
N GLY A 27 10.60 1.02 -0.71
CA GLY A 27 9.52 1.76 -1.37
C GLY A 27 9.99 3.10 -1.93
N LYS A 28 10.86 3.79 -1.18
CA LYS A 28 11.48 5.03 -1.60
C LYS A 28 12.42 4.84 -2.80
N LEU A 29 13.27 3.81 -2.76
CA LEU A 29 14.21 3.50 -3.84
C LEU A 29 13.49 3.16 -5.13
N ILE A 30 12.51 2.25 -5.09
CA ILE A 30 11.81 1.82 -6.30
C ILE A 30 10.92 2.91 -6.89
N SER A 31 10.50 3.91 -6.10
CA SER A 31 9.74 5.06 -6.62
C SER A 31 10.56 5.93 -7.59
N GLY A 32 11.86 5.73 -7.67
CA GLY A 32 12.72 6.35 -8.70
C GLY A 32 12.73 5.59 -10.04
N ILE A 33 12.09 4.43 -10.11
CA ILE A 33 11.94 3.67 -11.36
C ILE A 33 10.79 4.28 -12.17
N ASN A 34 11.01 4.47 -13.45
CA ASN A 34 9.99 5.00 -14.35
C ASN A 34 8.69 4.20 -14.27
N ASN A 35 7.56 4.90 -14.27
CA ASN A 35 6.22 4.34 -14.20
C ASN A 35 5.83 3.66 -12.88
N LEU A 36 6.58 3.85 -11.80
CA LEU A 36 6.13 3.49 -10.45
C LEU A 36 5.65 4.72 -9.68
N GLU A 37 4.50 4.59 -9.04
CA GLU A 37 4.01 5.61 -8.11
C GLU A 37 4.79 5.52 -6.79
N TYR A 38 4.92 6.65 -6.08
CA TYR A 38 5.42 6.60 -4.71
C TYR A 38 4.50 5.72 -3.86
N PHE A 39 5.04 4.95 -2.93
CA PHE A 39 4.27 3.95 -2.20
C PHE A 39 3.14 4.55 -1.34
N ILE A 40 2.09 3.76 -1.17
CA ILE A 40 0.96 4.01 -0.26
C ILE A 40 1.12 3.08 0.93
N SER A 41 1.12 3.63 2.16
CA SER A 41 0.96 2.87 3.39
C SER A 41 -0.41 3.19 3.96
N ASN A 42 -1.27 2.19 4.08
CA ASN A 42 -2.65 2.38 4.52
C ASN A 42 -3.08 1.24 5.44
N SER A 43 -3.50 1.60 6.67
CA SER A 43 -3.90 0.65 7.69
C SER A 43 -5.24 -0.05 7.42
N GLU A 44 -6.06 0.49 6.52
CA GLU A 44 -7.34 -0.12 6.16
C GLU A 44 -7.14 -1.44 5.41
N LEU A 45 -6.21 -1.47 4.45
CA LEU A 45 -5.87 -2.70 3.74
C LEU A 45 -5.42 -3.79 4.71
N GLU A 46 -4.60 -3.41 5.71
CA GLU A 46 -4.14 -4.34 6.72
C GLU A 46 -5.29 -4.84 7.61
N ARG A 47 -6.19 -3.95 8.03
CA ARG A 47 -7.36 -4.32 8.83
C ARG A 47 -8.29 -5.30 8.11
N ILE A 48 -8.51 -5.12 6.82
CA ILE A 48 -9.30 -6.05 5.99
C ILE A 48 -8.66 -7.45 6.04
N LEU A 49 -7.36 -7.54 5.80
CA LEU A 49 -6.63 -8.81 5.79
C LEU A 49 -6.54 -9.46 7.18
N ILE A 50 -6.37 -8.67 8.23
CA ILE A 50 -6.34 -9.14 9.62
C ILE A 50 -7.71 -9.71 10.02
N ASN A 51 -8.81 -9.03 9.69
CA ASN A 51 -10.15 -9.51 9.96
C ASN A 51 -10.45 -10.85 9.27
N TYR A 52 -9.95 -11.04 8.05
CA TYR A 52 -10.02 -12.33 7.38
C TYR A 52 -9.21 -13.41 8.12
N LYS A 53 -7.97 -13.10 8.49
CA LYS A 53 -7.09 -14.02 9.22
C LYS A 53 -7.70 -14.48 10.55
N PHE A 54 -8.46 -13.63 11.22
CA PHE A 54 -9.18 -13.96 12.46
C PHE A 54 -10.57 -14.57 12.22
N GLY A 55 -10.96 -14.86 10.97
CA GLY A 55 -12.23 -15.48 10.63
C GLY A 55 -13.45 -14.54 10.80
N LEU A 56 -13.24 -13.23 10.93
CA LEU A 56 -14.29 -12.21 11.04
C LEU A 56 -14.87 -11.83 9.67
N LEU A 57 -14.15 -12.08 8.60
CA LEU A 57 -14.58 -11.91 7.22
C LEU A 57 -14.47 -13.23 6.45
N THR A 58 -15.42 -13.48 5.56
CA THR A 58 -15.30 -14.56 4.58
C THR A 58 -14.29 -14.16 3.50
N GLN A 59 -13.70 -15.15 2.81
CA GLN A 59 -12.79 -14.89 1.69
C GLN A 59 -13.43 -13.96 0.67
N HIS A 60 -14.64 -14.24 0.23
CA HIS A 60 -15.37 -13.45 -0.77
C HIS A 60 -15.56 -11.99 -0.35
N ASN A 61 -15.94 -11.75 0.91
CA ASN A 61 -16.09 -10.38 1.43
C ASN A 61 -14.74 -9.66 1.51
N THR A 62 -13.70 -10.39 1.89
CA THR A 62 -12.33 -9.85 1.96
C THR A 62 -11.83 -9.42 0.60
N GLU A 63 -11.97 -10.28 -0.42
CA GLU A 63 -11.61 -9.98 -1.80
C GLU A 63 -12.34 -8.71 -2.30
N ALA A 64 -13.66 -8.63 -2.05
CA ALA A 64 -14.45 -7.50 -2.46
C ALA A 64 -13.99 -6.20 -1.80
N LEU A 65 -13.85 -6.20 -0.47
CA LEU A 65 -13.42 -5.04 0.30
C LEU A 65 -12.00 -4.60 -0.06
N PHE A 66 -11.09 -5.56 -0.24
CA PHE A 66 -9.71 -5.28 -0.60
C PHE A 66 -9.59 -4.63 -1.98
N VAL A 67 -10.33 -5.14 -2.97
CA VAL A 67 -10.40 -4.54 -4.31
C VAL A 67 -10.99 -3.13 -4.29
N ILE A 68 -12.08 -2.92 -3.55
CA ILE A 68 -12.70 -1.60 -3.40
C ILE A 68 -11.72 -0.62 -2.78
N ALA A 69 -11.07 -0.99 -1.67
CA ALA A 69 -10.14 -0.12 -0.96
C ALA A 69 -8.91 0.23 -1.83
N ILE A 70 -8.32 -0.74 -2.53
CA ILE A 70 -7.19 -0.48 -3.45
C ILE A 70 -7.60 0.46 -4.58
N ASN A 71 -8.76 0.21 -5.22
CA ASN A 71 -9.23 1.08 -6.30
C ASN A 71 -9.48 2.50 -5.81
N GLU A 72 -10.07 2.68 -4.64
CA GLU A 72 -10.29 3.99 -4.04
C GLU A 72 -8.96 4.72 -3.75
N LEU A 73 -7.98 4.03 -3.17
CA LEU A 73 -6.67 4.61 -2.89
C LEU A 73 -5.94 5.05 -4.16
N ILE A 74 -5.98 4.22 -5.20
CA ILE A 74 -5.36 4.53 -6.49
C ILE A 74 -6.06 5.74 -7.12
N TYR A 75 -7.40 5.74 -7.16
CA TYR A 75 -8.17 6.83 -7.72
C TYR A 75 -7.91 8.15 -6.99
N ASN A 76 -8.02 8.14 -5.65
CA ASN A 76 -7.80 9.33 -4.84
C ASN A 76 -6.39 9.91 -5.04
N ARG A 77 -5.36 9.06 -5.09
CA ARG A 77 -4.00 9.50 -5.39
C ARG A 77 -3.88 10.13 -6.77
N SER A 78 -4.58 9.59 -7.73
CA SER A 78 -4.52 10.03 -9.13
C SER A 78 -5.08 11.43 -9.35
N ILE A 79 -6.05 11.82 -8.53
CA ILE A 79 -6.66 13.16 -8.53
C ILE A 79 -6.12 14.06 -7.40
N GLY A 80 -5.04 13.66 -6.73
CA GLY A 80 -4.46 14.45 -5.63
C GLY A 80 -5.27 14.49 -4.34
N ARG A 81 -6.28 13.61 -4.19
CA ARG A 81 -7.11 13.53 -2.99
C ARG A 81 -6.52 12.55 -1.98
N ASN A 82 -6.62 12.84 -0.69
CA ASN A 82 -6.13 11.98 0.41
C ASN A 82 -4.65 11.58 0.27
N VAL A 83 -3.83 12.48 -0.27
CA VAL A 83 -2.40 12.27 -0.45
C VAL A 83 -1.66 12.77 0.78
N ASN A 84 -0.77 11.93 1.34
CA ASN A 84 0.06 12.35 2.47
C ASN A 84 1.17 13.31 1.99
N MET A 85 1.03 14.58 2.34
CA MET A 85 2.03 15.64 2.07
C MET A 85 2.74 16.11 3.33
N LYS A 86 2.57 15.43 4.48
CA LYS A 86 3.15 15.83 5.76
C LYS A 86 4.67 15.73 5.73
N CYS A 87 5.35 16.86 5.88
CA CYS A 87 6.81 16.91 5.99
C CYS A 87 7.31 16.02 7.15
N GLY A 88 8.39 15.29 6.93
CA GLY A 88 8.99 14.40 7.93
C GLY A 88 8.34 13.02 8.05
N ASP A 89 7.19 12.78 7.42
CA ASP A 89 6.59 11.46 7.34
C ASP A 89 7.23 10.64 6.21
N GLY A 90 7.68 9.41 6.52
CA GLY A 90 8.32 8.53 5.54
C GLY A 90 7.44 8.14 4.36
N SER A 91 6.10 8.17 4.51
CA SER A 91 5.13 7.89 3.47
C SER A 91 4.67 9.12 2.68
N SER A 92 5.19 10.29 3.02
CA SER A 92 4.85 11.53 2.32
C SER A 92 5.36 11.54 0.88
N VAL A 93 4.48 11.90 -0.06
CA VAL A 93 4.84 12.06 -1.48
C VAL A 93 5.85 13.17 -1.73
N MET A 94 6.03 14.07 -0.76
CA MET A 94 7.09 15.09 -0.80
C MET A 94 8.49 14.49 -0.77
N ASN A 95 8.64 13.21 -0.39
CA ASN A 95 9.89 12.47 -0.48
C ASN A 95 10.08 11.75 -1.83
N SER A 96 9.11 11.86 -2.74
CA SER A 96 9.21 11.27 -4.10
C SER A 96 10.17 12.08 -4.97
N PHE A 97 10.83 11.40 -5.90
CA PHE A 97 11.57 12.05 -6.99
C PHE A 97 10.64 12.84 -7.93
N GLU A 98 9.35 12.52 -7.94
CA GLU A 98 8.30 13.17 -8.74
C GLU A 98 7.32 13.94 -7.83
N SER A 99 7.77 14.61 -6.77
CA SER A 99 6.90 15.35 -5.84
C SER A 99 5.98 16.35 -6.55
N ASP A 100 6.49 17.04 -7.58
CA ASP A 100 5.73 18.00 -8.38
C ASP A 100 4.54 17.38 -9.10
N LEU A 101 4.63 16.10 -9.47
CA LEU A 101 3.49 15.36 -10.06
C LEU A 101 2.30 15.33 -9.09
N TYR A 102 2.55 15.08 -7.81
CA TYR A 102 1.51 15.01 -6.79
C TYR A 102 0.93 16.37 -6.45
N ILE A 103 1.77 17.41 -6.41
CA ILE A 103 1.34 18.80 -6.25
C ILE A 103 0.44 19.23 -7.40
N ASN A 104 0.84 18.93 -8.64
CA ASN A 104 0.05 19.24 -9.83
C ASN A 104 -1.30 18.52 -9.84
N ARG A 105 -1.34 17.23 -9.44
CA ARG A 105 -2.60 16.49 -9.30
C ARG A 105 -3.53 17.13 -8.26
N GLN A 106 -2.99 17.60 -7.14
CA GLN A 106 -3.78 18.25 -6.07
C GLN A 106 -4.39 19.58 -6.56
N ASN A 107 -3.70 20.30 -7.43
CA ASN A 107 -4.14 21.57 -7.99
C ASN A 107 -4.98 21.41 -9.27
N SER A 108 -5.10 20.18 -9.80
CA SER A 108 -5.90 19.89 -10.99
C SER A 108 -7.38 19.75 -10.64
N ALA A 109 -8.25 20.21 -11.53
CA ALA A 109 -9.68 19.93 -11.47
C ALA A 109 -10.07 18.59 -12.14
N ASP A 110 -9.10 17.84 -12.64
CA ASP A 110 -9.33 16.57 -13.31
C ASP A 110 -9.96 15.52 -12.37
N SER A 111 -10.97 14.84 -12.87
CA SER A 111 -11.67 13.79 -12.12
C SER A 111 -12.41 12.83 -13.05
N GLY A 112 -12.87 11.71 -12.51
CA GLY A 112 -13.71 10.75 -13.22
C GLY A 112 -12.97 9.85 -14.20
N ASP A 113 -13.72 9.30 -15.15
CA ASP A 113 -13.26 8.26 -16.09
C ASP A 113 -12.08 8.69 -16.98
N HIS A 114 -11.97 9.97 -17.27
CA HIS A 114 -10.88 10.52 -18.06
C HIS A 114 -9.53 10.33 -17.35
N VAL A 115 -9.47 10.54 -16.02
CA VAL A 115 -8.26 10.31 -15.23
C VAL A 115 -7.88 8.83 -15.21
N ILE A 116 -8.87 7.94 -15.06
CA ILE A 116 -8.65 6.48 -15.11
C ILE A 116 -8.08 6.07 -16.47
N LYS A 117 -8.61 6.60 -17.57
CA LYS A 117 -8.09 6.34 -18.92
C LYS A 117 -6.65 6.83 -19.07
N GLN A 118 -6.34 8.02 -18.56
CA GLN A 118 -4.96 8.54 -18.58
C GLN A 118 -3.98 7.66 -17.81
N LEU A 119 -4.37 7.19 -16.62
CA LEU A 119 -3.52 6.32 -15.80
C LEU A 119 -3.24 4.99 -16.50
N ASN A 120 -4.28 4.38 -17.06
CA ASN A 120 -4.15 3.13 -17.80
C ASN A 120 -3.28 3.30 -19.05
N SER A 121 -3.40 4.42 -19.76
CA SER A 121 -2.59 4.70 -20.96
C SER A 121 -1.10 4.91 -20.63
N LYS A 122 -0.79 5.47 -19.46
CA LYS A 122 0.58 5.70 -19.00
C LYS A 122 1.25 4.45 -18.41
N ASN A 123 0.49 3.35 -18.25
CA ASN A 123 0.98 2.08 -17.69
C ASN A 123 1.75 2.25 -16.37
N ARG A 124 1.28 3.15 -15.50
CA ARG A 124 1.89 3.36 -14.18
C ARG A 124 1.41 2.30 -13.20
N SER A 125 2.34 1.78 -12.40
CA SER A 125 2.05 0.80 -11.36
C SER A 125 1.92 1.50 -10.00
N SER A 126 0.90 1.13 -9.23
CA SER A 126 0.73 1.59 -7.86
C SER A 126 1.47 0.69 -6.90
N VAL A 127 2.20 1.30 -5.97
CA VAL A 127 3.00 0.59 -4.97
C VAL A 127 2.34 0.72 -3.59
N PHE A 128 2.13 -0.40 -2.91
CA PHE A 128 1.59 -0.47 -1.56
C PHE A 128 2.59 -1.09 -0.60
N ILE A 129 2.63 -0.61 0.63
CA ILE A 129 3.37 -1.24 1.71
C ILE A 129 2.39 -1.86 2.68
N LEU A 130 2.53 -3.17 2.92
CA LEU A 130 1.76 -3.94 3.90
C LEU A 130 2.68 -4.56 4.96
N HIS A 131 2.08 -5.05 6.04
CA HIS A 131 2.75 -5.74 7.12
C HIS A 131 2.18 -7.15 7.27
N GLN A 132 3.05 -8.18 7.20
CA GLN A 132 2.70 -9.57 7.48
C GLN A 132 1.53 -10.13 6.64
N SER A 133 1.44 -9.74 5.38
CA SER A 133 0.37 -10.18 4.48
C SER A 133 0.63 -11.54 3.82
N LEU A 134 1.82 -12.13 3.99
CA LEU A 134 2.14 -13.45 3.42
C LEU A 134 1.18 -14.56 3.84
N GLY A 135 0.67 -14.52 5.08
CA GLY A 135 -0.28 -15.53 5.59
C GLY A 135 -1.66 -15.47 4.93
N VAL A 136 -1.92 -14.50 4.06
CA VAL A 136 -3.17 -14.28 3.32
C VAL A 136 -2.92 -13.98 1.84
N ILE A 137 -1.77 -14.46 1.32
CA ILE A 137 -1.32 -14.18 -0.05
C ILE A 137 -2.31 -14.70 -1.08
N ASP A 138 -2.96 -15.83 -0.82
CA ASP A 138 -3.94 -16.43 -1.72
C ASP A 138 -5.12 -15.47 -1.97
N VAL A 139 -5.64 -14.85 -0.91
CA VAL A 139 -6.72 -13.87 -1.01
C VAL A 139 -6.27 -12.65 -1.80
N ILE A 140 -5.04 -12.18 -1.61
CA ILE A 140 -4.49 -11.05 -2.35
C ILE A 140 -4.37 -11.38 -3.84
N ASN A 141 -3.86 -12.56 -4.18
CA ASN A 141 -3.71 -13.02 -5.56
C ASN A 141 -5.07 -13.21 -6.25
N GLU A 142 -6.06 -13.76 -5.54
CA GLU A 142 -7.43 -13.90 -6.07
C GLU A 142 -8.09 -12.52 -6.26
N SER A 143 -7.82 -11.57 -5.35
CA SER A 143 -8.33 -10.21 -5.45
C SER A 143 -7.74 -9.45 -6.65
N ILE A 144 -6.44 -9.58 -6.87
CA ILE A 144 -5.70 -8.86 -7.92
C ILE A 144 -4.75 -9.84 -8.62
N PRO A 145 -5.21 -10.58 -9.64
CA PRO A 145 -4.39 -11.61 -10.30
C PRO A 145 -3.08 -11.11 -10.93
N SER A 146 -2.99 -9.81 -11.21
CA SER A 146 -1.78 -9.17 -11.77
C SER A 146 -0.83 -8.61 -10.70
N VAL A 147 -1.13 -8.80 -9.42
CA VAL A 147 -0.31 -8.26 -8.32
C VAL A 147 1.10 -8.85 -8.36
N LYS A 148 2.09 -8.01 -8.11
CA LYS A 148 3.47 -8.43 -7.87
C LYS A 148 3.81 -8.19 -6.41
N MET A 149 4.29 -9.22 -5.72
CA MET A 149 4.67 -9.11 -4.32
C MET A 149 6.18 -9.19 -4.14
N ILE A 150 6.72 -8.26 -3.34
CA ILE A 150 8.10 -8.24 -2.89
C ILE A 150 8.07 -8.41 -1.37
N ASN A 151 8.54 -9.55 -0.88
CA ASN A 151 8.67 -9.77 0.56
C ASN A 151 10.08 -9.47 1.03
N ILE A 152 10.20 -8.58 2.03
CA ILE A 152 11.49 -8.23 2.63
C ILE A 152 11.67 -9.02 3.92
N GLN A 153 12.75 -9.79 3.95
CA GLN A 153 13.21 -10.48 5.14
C GLN A 153 14.45 -9.78 5.70
N ARG A 154 14.56 -9.76 7.00
CA ARG A 154 15.71 -9.23 7.74
C ARG A 154 16.12 -10.22 8.81
N ASP A 155 17.41 -10.25 9.12
CA ASP A 155 17.92 -11.07 10.21
C ASP A 155 17.10 -10.83 11.50
N PRO A 156 16.62 -11.88 12.18
CA PRO A 156 15.78 -11.75 13.36
C PRO A 156 16.47 -11.01 14.53
N LEU A 157 17.78 -11.16 14.70
CA LEU A 157 18.53 -10.47 15.76
C LEU A 157 18.64 -8.98 15.49
N ASP A 158 18.93 -8.60 14.23
CA ASP A 158 18.93 -7.21 13.80
C ASP A 158 17.57 -6.56 13.95
N LEU A 159 16.52 -7.33 13.67
CA LEU A 159 15.14 -6.89 13.82
C LEU A 159 14.78 -6.63 15.28
N ALA A 160 15.07 -7.61 16.15
CA ALA A 160 14.86 -7.50 17.59
C ALA A 160 15.63 -6.31 18.18
N TYR A 161 16.89 -6.14 17.80
CA TYR A 161 17.69 -4.98 18.20
C TYR A 161 17.06 -3.66 17.76
N SER A 162 16.56 -3.59 16.51
CA SER A 162 15.87 -2.40 16.00
C SER A 162 14.59 -2.07 16.75
N TRP A 163 13.85 -3.07 17.21
CA TRP A 163 12.65 -2.90 18.03
C TRP A 163 12.98 -2.44 19.45
N MET A 164 13.96 -3.07 20.09
CA MET A 164 14.45 -2.68 21.43
C MET A 164 14.90 -1.21 21.43
N LYS A 165 15.67 -0.80 20.43
CA LYS A 165 16.14 0.59 20.28
C LYS A 165 15.01 1.61 20.16
N ARG A 166 13.80 1.18 19.74
CA ARG A 166 12.59 1.98 19.68
C ARG A 166 11.70 1.89 20.92
N GLY A 167 12.11 1.11 21.92
CA GLY A 167 11.30 0.85 23.12
C GLY A 167 10.11 -0.08 22.86
N TRP A 168 10.07 -0.78 21.74
CA TRP A 168 8.95 -1.66 21.42
C TRP A 168 9.00 -2.99 22.19
N GLY A 169 10.15 -3.41 22.69
CA GLY A 169 10.30 -4.63 23.48
C GLY A 169 9.61 -4.61 24.84
N PHE A 170 9.33 -3.42 25.38
CA PHE A 170 8.68 -3.24 26.69
C PHE A 170 7.17 -3.00 26.63
N ARG A 171 6.60 -2.92 25.45
CA ARG A 171 5.14 -2.67 25.28
C ARG A 171 4.26 -3.88 25.63
N CYS A 172 4.86 -5.03 25.92
CA CYS A 172 4.10 -6.23 26.31
C CYS A 172 3.82 -6.33 27.82
N GLU A 173 4.36 -5.43 28.64
CA GLU A 173 4.10 -5.37 30.07
C GLU A 173 3.01 -4.33 30.39
N GLY A 174 1.77 -4.67 30.08
CA GLY A 174 0.61 -4.03 30.71
C GLY A 174 0.10 -2.69 30.16
N ASP A 175 0.64 -2.15 29.05
CA ASP A 175 0.02 -1.00 28.38
C ASP A 175 -1.06 -1.48 27.39
N PRO A 176 -2.31 -1.01 27.53
CA PRO A 176 -3.31 -1.26 26.51
C PRO A 176 -2.90 -0.58 25.21
N LEU A 177 -3.06 -1.30 24.10
CA LEU A 177 -2.87 -0.82 22.73
C LEU A 177 -3.74 0.40 22.44
#